data_10ced1b0862f11d8601e4ec423d0d578
#
_entry.id   10ced1b0862f11d8601e4ec423d0d578
#
_cell.length_a   1.000
_cell.length_b   1.000
_cell.length_c   1.000
_cell.angle_alpha   90.00
_cell.angle_beta   90.00
_cell.angle_gamma   90.00
#
_symmetry.space_group_name_H-M   'P 1'
#
loop_
_entity.id
_entity.type
_entity.pdbx_description
1 polymer ?
#
loop_
_entity_poly.entity_id
_entity_poly.type
_entity_poly.pdbx_seq_one_letter_code
_entity_poly.pdbx_strand_id
1 'polypeptide(L)'
;MLRRDSNRNERTQLSSDAALKVIYDRYRVSYAPFTINDFVHWSGTTVKRTKNIVHENSSNKQPSSIENNRGSVNVRTIPKFDPFVVSHKTKFYIAEENIPRIYKKAGHIEAAILDNGVVVGFWKKKNNRLDDFMLFDNNEWLKDQVIREAKRMKLLDSTEK
;
A
#
# COMPACT_ATOMS: atom_id res chain seq x y z
N MET A 1 38.96 -34.23 -21.98
CA MET A 1 39.06 -32.77 -22.08
C MET A 1 37.66 -32.22 -22.33
N LEU A 2 36.91 -31.89 -21.26
CA LEU A 2 35.52 -31.43 -21.33
C LEU A 2 35.53 -29.92 -21.38
N ARG A 3 35.07 -29.36 -22.49
CA ARG A 3 34.82 -27.91 -22.63
C ARG A 3 33.62 -27.56 -21.76
N ARG A 4 33.83 -26.75 -20.73
CA ARG A 4 32.76 -26.04 -20.01
C ARG A 4 32.26 -24.94 -20.92
N ASP A 5 31.09 -25.13 -21.52
CA ASP A 5 30.31 -24.04 -22.13
C ASP A 5 29.88 -23.10 -21.02
N SER A 6 30.58 -21.98 -20.90
CA SER A 6 30.18 -20.87 -20.05
C SER A 6 29.03 -20.13 -20.73
N ASN A 7 27.81 -20.60 -20.51
CA ASN A 7 26.60 -19.87 -20.85
C ASN A 7 26.49 -18.67 -19.88
N ARG A 8 27.28 -17.60 -20.15
CA ARG A 8 27.10 -16.31 -19.54
C ARG A 8 25.75 -15.79 -20.02
N ASN A 9 24.72 -15.88 -19.16
CA ASN A 9 23.51 -15.09 -19.30
C ASN A 9 23.90 -13.64 -19.58
N GLU A 10 23.84 -13.21 -20.84
CA GLU A 10 23.93 -11.81 -21.22
C GLU A 10 22.72 -11.11 -20.57
N ARG A 11 22.94 -10.57 -19.37
CA ARG A 11 21.99 -9.67 -18.74
C ARG A 11 21.87 -8.48 -19.66
N THR A 12 20.81 -8.40 -20.43
CA THR A 12 20.50 -7.23 -21.25
C THR A 12 20.47 -6.01 -20.31
N GLN A 13 21.50 -5.18 -20.42
CA GLN A 13 21.65 -4.00 -19.56
C GLN A 13 20.69 -2.95 -20.05
N LEU A 14 19.55 -2.79 -19.36
CA LEU A 14 18.60 -1.73 -19.67
C LEU A 14 19.22 -0.36 -19.44
N SER A 15 18.90 0.60 -20.30
CA SER A 15 19.23 2.01 -20.01
C SER A 15 18.46 2.45 -18.76
N SER A 16 18.99 3.49 -18.08
CA SER A 16 18.37 4.01 -16.86
C SER A 16 16.91 4.45 -17.05
N ASP A 17 16.56 4.98 -18.24
CA ASP A 17 15.19 5.40 -18.55
C ASP A 17 14.30 4.21 -18.92
N ALA A 18 14.83 3.20 -19.61
CA ALA A 18 14.10 1.96 -19.85
C ALA A 18 13.80 1.22 -18.53
N ALA A 19 14.77 1.17 -17.61
CA ALA A 19 14.55 0.59 -16.28
C ALA A 19 13.50 1.38 -15.48
N LEU A 20 13.56 2.71 -15.51
CA LEU A 20 12.59 3.58 -14.83
C LEU A 20 11.19 3.40 -15.41
N LYS A 21 11.06 3.23 -16.74
CA LYS A 21 9.77 2.92 -17.39
C LYS A 21 9.19 1.59 -16.91
N VAL A 22 9.99 0.55 -16.83
CA VAL A 22 9.53 -0.77 -16.29
C VAL A 22 9.04 -0.61 -14.86
N ILE A 23 9.75 0.15 -14.02
CA ILE A 23 9.35 0.41 -12.63
C ILE A 23 8.02 1.19 -12.59
N TYR A 24 7.88 2.22 -13.44
CA TYR A 24 6.64 2.99 -13.55
C TYR A 24 5.45 2.11 -13.95
N ASP A 25 5.60 1.26 -14.96
CA ASP A 25 4.53 0.38 -15.43
C ASP A 25 4.10 -0.62 -14.34
N ARG A 26 5.05 -1.16 -13.56
CA ARG A 26 4.76 -2.01 -12.39
C ARG A 26 4.06 -1.25 -11.28
N TYR A 27 4.52 -0.03 -10.96
CA TYR A 27 3.90 0.84 -9.97
C TYR A 27 2.44 1.13 -10.36
N ARG A 28 2.20 1.45 -11.63
CA ARG A 28 0.86 1.72 -12.17
C ARG A 28 -0.11 0.55 -11.98
N VAL A 29 0.36 -0.67 -12.18
CA VAL A 29 -0.48 -1.87 -11.99
C VAL A 29 -0.74 -2.16 -10.51
N SER A 30 0.25 -1.91 -9.64
CA SER A 30 0.17 -2.31 -8.23
C SER A 30 -0.48 -1.27 -7.33
N TYR A 31 -0.41 0.02 -7.69
CA TYR A 31 -0.79 1.13 -6.80
C TYR A 31 -1.81 2.10 -7.41
N ALA A 32 -2.49 1.70 -8.48
CA ALA A 32 -3.60 2.51 -9.00
C ALA A 32 -4.77 2.54 -7.99
N PRO A 33 -5.46 3.69 -7.85
CA PRO A 33 -5.25 4.96 -8.55
C PRO A 33 -4.10 5.77 -7.93
N PHE A 34 -3.33 6.50 -8.75
CA PHE A 34 -2.19 7.30 -8.29
C PHE A 34 -1.94 8.50 -9.21
N THR A 35 -1.12 9.45 -8.76
CA THR A 35 -0.65 10.58 -9.55
C THR A 35 0.84 10.44 -9.89
N ILE A 36 1.34 11.22 -10.85
CA ILE A 36 2.78 11.30 -11.12
C ILE A 36 3.55 11.71 -9.86
N ASN A 37 2.97 12.60 -9.04
CA ASN A 37 3.61 13.03 -7.79
C ASN A 37 3.73 11.89 -6.77
N ASP A 38 2.81 10.94 -6.75
CA ASP A 38 2.90 9.75 -5.91
C ASP A 38 4.07 8.87 -6.36
N PHE A 39 4.17 8.60 -7.67
CA PHE A 39 5.29 7.85 -8.21
C PHE A 39 6.64 8.52 -7.95
N VAL A 40 6.73 9.83 -8.16
CA VAL A 40 7.95 10.62 -7.91
C VAL A 40 8.34 10.55 -6.43
N HIS A 41 7.37 10.67 -5.53
CA HIS A 41 7.59 10.54 -4.08
C HIS A 41 8.13 9.14 -3.71
N TRP A 42 7.53 8.10 -4.27
CA TRP A 42 7.90 6.71 -3.99
C TRP A 42 9.25 6.32 -4.61
N SER A 43 9.50 6.70 -5.87
CA SER A 43 10.68 6.28 -6.63
C SER A 43 11.92 7.15 -6.40
N GLY A 44 11.75 8.35 -5.80
CA GLY A 44 12.84 9.33 -5.66
C GLY A 44 13.28 9.99 -6.97
N THR A 45 12.57 9.78 -8.07
CA THR A 45 12.84 10.40 -9.36
C THR A 45 12.31 11.84 -9.43
N THR A 46 12.38 12.50 -10.60
CA THR A 46 11.81 13.83 -10.80
C THR A 46 10.56 13.80 -11.69
N VAL A 47 9.66 14.77 -11.52
CA VAL A 47 8.48 14.94 -12.38
C VAL A 47 8.87 15.06 -13.85
N LYS A 48 9.91 15.86 -14.16
CA LYS A 48 10.40 16.06 -15.52
C LYS A 48 10.85 14.73 -16.15
N ARG A 49 11.66 13.94 -15.43
CA ARG A 49 12.15 12.67 -15.92
C ARG A 49 11.01 11.65 -16.09
N THR A 50 10.08 11.61 -15.13
CA THR A 50 8.90 10.74 -15.23
C THR A 50 8.05 11.08 -16.45
N LYS A 51 7.75 12.36 -16.69
CA LYS A 51 7.00 12.78 -17.89
C LYS A 51 7.68 12.41 -19.19
N ASN A 52 9.00 12.45 -19.27
CA ASN A 52 9.74 12.08 -20.47
C ASN A 52 9.64 10.60 -20.83
N ILE A 53 9.53 9.70 -19.83
CA ILE A 53 9.42 8.25 -20.05
C ILE A 53 7.99 7.77 -20.21
N VAL A 54 7.00 8.54 -19.72
CA VAL A 54 5.59 8.26 -19.82
C VAL A 54 5.01 9.13 -20.91
N HIS A 55 4.93 8.58 -22.15
CA HIS A 55 4.23 9.28 -23.23
C HIS A 55 2.81 9.63 -22.78
N GLU A 56 2.37 10.84 -23.06
CA GLU A 56 1.24 11.62 -22.47
C GLU A 56 -0.17 10.99 -22.54
N ASN A 57 -0.32 9.73 -22.92
CA ASN A 57 -1.63 9.10 -23.07
C ASN A 57 -2.15 8.38 -21.81
N SER A 58 -1.48 8.50 -20.68
CA SER A 58 -2.03 8.02 -19.41
C SER A 58 -2.83 9.15 -18.78
N SER A 59 -4.13 9.18 -19.04
CA SER A 59 -5.07 10.05 -18.33
C SER A 59 -4.87 9.86 -16.83
N ASN A 60 -4.15 10.81 -16.22
CA ASN A 60 -4.06 10.97 -14.77
C ASN A 60 -5.44 11.40 -14.25
N LYS A 61 -6.39 10.49 -14.24
CA LYS A 61 -7.58 10.69 -13.44
C LYS A 61 -7.11 10.71 -12.01
N GLN A 62 -7.18 11.89 -11.39
CA GLN A 62 -7.07 12.01 -9.95
C GLN A 62 -8.02 10.99 -9.33
N PRO A 63 -7.59 10.19 -8.35
CA PRO A 63 -8.48 9.24 -7.72
C PRO A 63 -9.70 10.00 -7.20
N SER A 64 -10.83 9.81 -7.85
CA SER A 64 -12.11 10.13 -7.24
C SER A 64 -12.19 9.28 -5.97
N SER A 65 -12.70 9.86 -4.89
CA SER A 65 -12.94 9.18 -3.62
C SER A 65 -13.34 7.72 -3.86
N ILE A 66 -12.72 6.81 -3.11
CA ILE A 66 -13.06 5.39 -3.18
C ILE A 66 -14.57 5.31 -2.96
N GLU A 67 -15.32 4.97 -4.00
CA GLU A 67 -16.74 4.70 -3.85
C GLU A 67 -16.87 3.52 -2.88
N ASN A 68 -17.44 3.80 -1.71
CA ASN A 68 -17.75 2.78 -0.72
C ASN A 68 -18.79 1.82 -1.31
N ASN A 69 -18.31 0.80 -1.98
CA ASN A 69 -19.15 -0.30 -2.46
C ASN A 69 -19.61 -1.11 -1.22
N ARG A 70 -20.68 -0.67 -0.60
CA ARG A 70 -21.22 -1.19 0.67
C ARG A 70 -21.77 -2.63 0.56
N GLY A 71 -21.57 -3.29 -0.57
CA GLY A 71 -22.12 -4.62 -0.84
C GLY A 71 -21.26 -5.81 -0.37
N SER A 72 -19.97 -5.64 -0.16
CA SER A 72 -19.07 -6.67 0.35
C SER A 72 -18.10 -6.07 1.35
N VAL A 73 -18.11 -6.59 2.57
CA VAL A 73 -17.14 -6.18 3.61
C VAL A 73 -15.79 -6.76 3.27
N ASN A 74 -14.83 -5.89 3.09
CA ASN A 74 -13.46 -6.29 2.86
C ASN A 74 -12.53 -5.63 3.88
N VAL A 75 -12.65 -6.07 5.14
CA VAL A 75 -11.76 -5.62 6.21
C VAL A 75 -10.40 -6.31 6.06
N ARG A 76 -9.34 -5.53 6.14
CA ARG A 76 -7.95 -6.00 6.11
C ARG A 76 -7.14 -5.31 7.19
N THR A 77 -6.29 -6.09 7.85
CA THR A 77 -5.23 -5.55 8.71
C THR A 77 -3.93 -5.54 7.94
N ILE A 78 -3.30 -4.37 7.82
CA ILE A 78 -2.01 -4.21 7.16
C ILE A 78 -0.94 -3.80 8.17
N PRO A 79 0.29 -4.31 8.03
CA PRO A 79 1.37 -4.03 8.98
C PRO A 79 1.87 -2.60 8.89
N LYS A 80 2.72 -2.22 9.86
CA LYS A 80 3.49 -0.97 9.78
C LYS A 80 4.34 -0.95 8.52
N PHE A 81 4.41 0.22 7.87
CA PHE A 81 5.19 0.42 6.65
C PHE A 81 4.76 -0.47 5.47
N ASP A 82 3.51 -0.95 5.47
CA ASP A 82 2.98 -1.66 4.31
C ASP A 82 3.11 -0.79 3.05
N PRO A 83 3.51 -1.38 1.90
CA PRO A 83 3.62 -0.64 0.64
C PRO A 83 2.40 0.20 0.28
N PHE A 84 1.18 -0.24 0.62
CA PHE A 84 -0.03 0.52 0.38
C PHE A 84 0.01 1.91 1.07
N VAL A 85 0.42 1.98 2.34
CA VAL A 85 0.46 3.24 3.09
C VAL A 85 1.68 4.11 2.77
N VAL A 86 2.78 3.55 2.24
CA VAL A 86 3.98 4.31 1.90
C VAL A 86 4.06 4.75 0.45
N SER A 87 3.33 4.08 -0.47
CA SER A 87 3.46 4.28 -1.91
C SER A 87 2.88 5.59 -2.44
N HIS A 88 1.95 6.23 -1.71
CA HIS A 88 1.27 7.44 -2.16
C HIS A 88 1.71 8.65 -1.34
N LYS A 89 1.97 9.76 -2.01
CA LYS A 89 2.15 11.08 -1.38
C LYS A 89 0.81 11.60 -0.87
N THR A 90 -0.22 11.51 -1.71
CA THR A 90 -1.58 11.89 -1.40
C THR A 90 -2.29 10.77 -0.65
N LYS A 91 -2.82 11.04 0.54
CA LYS A 91 -3.43 10.03 1.42
C LYS A 91 -4.95 9.94 1.22
N PHE A 92 -5.40 9.76 -0.03
CA PHE A 92 -6.83 9.76 -0.43
C PHE A 92 -7.66 8.63 0.23
N TYR A 93 -7.00 7.64 0.78
CA TYR A 93 -7.59 6.48 1.46
C TYR A 93 -7.78 6.67 2.98
N ILE A 94 -7.57 7.88 3.50
CA ILE A 94 -7.75 8.21 4.91
C ILE A 94 -8.33 9.62 5.05
N ALA A 95 -9.30 9.81 5.94
CA ALA A 95 -9.83 11.13 6.25
C ALA A 95 -8.73 12.03 6.85
N GLU A 96 -8.71 13.30 6.43
CA GLU A 96 -7.61 14.24 6.72
C GLU A 96 -7.33 14.36 8.23
N GLU A 97 -8.35 14.42 9.05
CA GLU A 97 -8.27 14.48 10.51
C GLU A 97 -7.62 13.23 11.14
N ASN A 98 -7.63 12.10 10.44
CA ASN A 98 -7.07 10.83 10.91
C ASN A 98 -5.62 10.59 10.43
N ILE A 99 -5.12 11.39 9.49
CA ILE A 99 -3.74 11.27 8.98
C ILE A 99 -2.71 11.27 10.13
N PRO A 100 -2.75 12.21 11.13
CA PRO A 100 -1.77 12.23 12.22
C PRO A 100 -1.88 11.02 13.17
N ARG A 101 -2.97 10.27 13.11
CA ARG A 101 -3.17 9.06 13.92
C ARG A 101 -2.41 7.87 13.32
N ILE A 102 -2.19 7.85 12.01
CA ILE A 102 -1.45 6.83 11.27
C ILE A 102 0.00 7.26 11.01
N TYR A 103 0.19 8.48 10.49
CA TYR A 103 1.50 9.02 10.12
C TYR A 103 2.05 9.89 11.24
N LYS A 104 2.97 9.34 12.02
CA LYS A 104 3.57 10.00 13.17
C LYS A 104 4.80 10.82 12.79
N LYS A 105 5.28 11.62 13.73
CA LYS A 105 6.57 12.33 13.60
C LYS A 105 7.71 11.36 13.33
N ALA A 106 8.79 11.86 12.75
CA ALA A 106 9.99 11.09 12.40
C ALA A 106 9.73 9.91 11.43
N GLY A 107 8.68 9.99 10.60
CA GLY A 107 8.41 8.99 9.58
C GLY A 107 7.83 7.67 10.10
N HIS A 108 7.43 7.60 11.36
CA HIS A 108 6.79 6.41 11.90
C HIS A 108 5.36 6.27 11.34
N ILE A 109 5.00 5.05 10.90
CA ILE A 109 3.68 4.73 10.36
C ILE A 109 3.09 3.58 11.17
N GLU A 110 1.87 3.77 11.68
CA GLU A 110 1.16 2.73 12.41
C GLU A 110 0.64 1.64 11.46
N ALA A 111 0.44 0.44 12.01
CA ALA A 111 -0.26 -0.63 11.30
C ALA A 111 -1.74 -0.25 11.16
N ALA A 112 -2.30 -0.36 9.96
CA ALA A 112 -3.62 0.17 9.67
C ALA A 112 -4.68 -0.93 9.53
N ILE A 113 -5.93 -0.53 9.79
CA ILE A 113 -7.13 -1.31 9.51
C ILE A 113 -7.82 -0.64 8.33
N LEU A 114 -8.07 -1.42 7.29
CA LEU A 114 -8.78 -1.00 6.09
C LEU A 114 -10.19 -1.60 6.08
N ASP A 115 -11.17 -0.81 5.67
CA ASP A 115 -12.46 -1.27 5.21
C ASP A 115 -12.65 -0.81 3.76
N ASN A 116 -12.78 -1.76 2.84
CA ASN A 116 -12.89 -1.49 1.40
C ASN A 116 -11.85 -0.51 0.86
N GLY A 117 -10.60 -0.61 1.34
CA GLY A 117 -9.48 0.25 0.93
C GLY A 117 -9.38 1.59 1.63
N VAL A 118 -10.32 1.93 2.52
CA VAL A 118 -10.27 3.13 3.37
C VAL A 118 -9.69 2.79 4.73
N VAL A 119 -8.77 3.60 5.23
CA VAL A 119 -8.21 3.44 6.57
C VAL A 119 -9.24 3.90 7.60
N VAL A 120 -9.70 2.97 8.42
CA VAL A 120 -10.75 3.16 9.43
C VAL A 120 -10.23 3.03 10.85
N GLY A 121 -8.94 2.71 11.02
CA GLY A 121 -8.34 2.53 12.33
C GLY A 121 -6.89 2.09 12.25
N PHE A 122 -6.34 1.76 13.39
CA PHE A 122 -4.99 1.19 13.51
C PHE A 122 -4.98 0.07 14.55
N TRP A 123 -3.95 -0.77 14.47
CA TRP A 123 -3.79 -1.89 15.38
C TRP A 123 -2.34 -2.01 15.86
N LYS A 124 -2.18 -2.72 16.97
CA LYS A 124 -0.89 -3.00 17.57
C LYS A 124 -0.72 -4.50 17.73
N LYS A 125 0.52 -4.95 17.61
CA LYS A 125 0.86 -6.35 17.89
C LYS A 125 1.91 -6.44 18.99
N LYS A 126 1.79 -7.50 19.78
CA LYS A 126 2.77 -7.93 20.76
C LYS A 126 2.99 -9.44 20.57
N ASN A 127 4.24 -9.89 20.53
CA ASN A 127 4.59 -11.30 20.34
C ASN A 127 3.90 -11.95 19.11
N ASN A 128 3.84 -11.22 17.99
CA ASN A 128 3.15 -11.62 16.76
C ASN A 128 1.62 -11.84 16.86
N ARG A 129 0.99 -11.38 17.94
CA ARG A 129 -0.46 -11.42 18.13
C ARG A 129 -1.03 -10.02 18.11
N LEU A 130 -2.32 -9.91 17.78
CA LEU A 130 -3.08 -8.69 17.98
C LEU A 130 -3.14 -8.40 19.49
N ASP A 131 -2.59 -7.26 19.89
CA ASP A 131 -2.57 -6.82 21.28
C ASP A 131 -3.73 -5.85 21.53
N ASP A 132 -3.91 -4.88 20.63
CA ASP A 132 -4.93 -3.85 20.73
C ASP A 132 -5.26 -3.29 19.35
N PHE A 133 -6.44 -2.72 19.20
CA PHE A 133 -6.81 -1.95 18.01
C PHE A 133 -7.77 -0.81 18.36
N MET A 134 -7.74 0.22 17.54
CA MET A 134 -8.62 1.38 17.67
C MET A 134 -9.24 1.72 16.32
N LEU A 135 -10.56 1.80 16.28
CA LEU A 135 -11.30 2.35 15.16
C LEU A 135 -11.47 3.87 15.33
N PHE A 136 -11.55 4.59 14.24
CA PHE A 136 -11.77 6.03 14.27
C PHE A 136 -13.20 6.37 14.67
N ASP A 137 -14.15 5.56 14.22
CA ASP A 137 -15.56 5.62 14.60
C ASP A 137 -15.92 4.44 15.49
N ASN A 138 -16.83 4.67 16.44
CA ASN A 138 -17.31 3.61 17.33
C ASN A 138 -18.33 2.72 16.62
N ASN A 139 -17.86 1.81 15.76
CA ASN A 139 -18.68 0.90 14.98
C ASN A 139 -18.50 -0.54 15.47
N GLU A 140 -19.46 -1.06 16.26
CA GLU A 140 -19.40 -2.40 16.84
C GLU A 140 -19.35 -3.50 15.77
N TRP A 141 -20.11 -3.33 14.70
CA TRP A 141 -20.06 -4.29 13.60
C TRP A 141 -18.66 -4.37 12.95
N LEU A 142 -18.00 -3.23 12.77
CA LEU A 142 -16.65 -3.19 12.23
C LEU A 142 -15.63 -3.83 13.18
N LYS A 143 -15.82 -3.70 14.50
CA LYS A 143 -15.00 -4.40 15.51
C LYS A 143 -15.05 -5.91 15.32
N ASP A 144 -16.24 -6.48 15.12
CA ASP A 144 -16.42 -7.92 14.87
C ASP A 144 -15.69 -8.36 13.60
N GLN A 145 -15.73 -7.55 12.54
CA GLN A 145 -15.02 -7.85 11.30
C GLN A 145 -13.49 -7.81 11.48
N VAL A 146 -12.97 -6.85 12.26
CA VAL A 146 -11.54 -6.78 12.59
C VAL A 146 -11.10 -8.03 13.35
N ILE A 147 -11.88 -8.48 14.33
CA ILE A 147 -11.59 -9.70 15.10
C ILE A 147 -11.59 -10.93 14.17
N ARG A 148 -12.55 -11.04 13.27
CA ARG A 148 -12.62 -12.12 12.27
C ARG A 148 -11.39 -12.13 11.36
N GLU A 149 -10.98 -10.94 10.86
CA GLU A 149 -9.79 -10.81 10.02
C GLU A 149 -8.52 -11.15 10.80
N ALA A 150 -8.40 -10.70 12.06
CA ALA A 150 -7.27 -11.04 12.92
C ALA A 150 -7.17 -12.56 13.17
N LYS A 151 -8.28 -13.26 13.37
CA LYS A 151 -8.31 -14.72 13.44
C LYS A 151 -7.87 -15.37 12.12
N ARG A 152 -8.38 -14.88 10.98
CA ARG A 152 -7.97 -15.36 9.64
C ARG A 152 -6.47 -15.21 9.41
N MET A 153 -5.89 -14.11 9.86
CA MET A 153 -4.45 -13.83 9.76
C MET A 153 -3.61 -14.54 10.83
N LYS A 154 -4.22 -15.38 11.68
CA LYS A 154 -3.58 -16.04 12.83
C LYS A 154 -2.92 -15.07 13.82
N LEU A 155 -3.45 -13.86 13.91
CA LEU A 155 -3.07 -12.84 14.89
C LEU A 155 -3.82 -13.01 16.21
N LEU A 156 -4.90 -13.81 16.23
CA LEU A 156 -5.65 -14.25 17.40
C LEU A 156 -5.85 -15.76 17.35
N ASP A 157 -5.94 -16.40 18.51
CA ASP A 157 -6.30 -17.81 18.58
C ASP A 157 -7.77 -18.02 18.19
N SER A 158 -8.05 -19.12 17.50
CA SER A 158 -9.40 -19.47 17.05
C SER A 158 -10.35 -19.79 18.22
N THR A 159 -9.82 -19.96 19.42
CA THR A 159 -10.54 -20.39 20.64
C THR A 159 -11.02 -19.26 21.55
N GLU A 160 -10.58 -18.01 21.34
CA GLU A 160 -11.12 -16.88 22.09
C GLU A 160 -12.49 -16.47 21.51
N LYS A 161 -13.55 -16.76 22.28
CA LYS A 161 -14.94 -16.35 22.02
C LYS A 161 -15.16 -14.90 22.45
#